data_8e434e087ea35c46c254e4d0d2d5a092
#
_entry.id   8e434e087ea35c46c254e4d0d2d5a092
#
_cell.length_a   1.000
_cell.length_b   1.000
_cell.length_c   1.000
_cell.angle_alpha   90.00
_cell.angle_beta   90.00
_cell.angle_gamma   90.00
#
_symmetry.space_group_name_H-M   'P 1'
#
loop_
_entity.id
_entity.type
_entity.pdbx_description
1 polymer ?
#
loop_
_entity_poly.entity_id
_entity_poly.type
_entity_poly.pdbx_seq_one_letter_code
_entity_poly.pdbx_strand_id
1 'polypeptide(L)'
;MLQQQINRLQRSVRLAIEAEFAGWSGQNYGSLQANQDVARMIQQTVDGHGLRLRCPECGHPAILRCSSRPGVPDGVFVFDHTIQGRRTFHGGGSTLPVLRVVSKPPRQRKADA
;
A
#
# COMPACT_ATOMS: atom_id res chain seq x y z
N MET A 1 -23.80 8.95 17.32
CA MET A 1 -24.27 7.59 17.67
C MET A 1 -23.88 6.61 16.57
N LEU A 2 -24.70 6.50 15.52
CA LEU A 2 -24.41 5.55 14.43
C LEU A 2 -23.09 5.87 13.72
N GLN A 3 -22.81 7.14 13.44
CA GLN A 3 -21.58 7.53 12.77
C GLN A 3 -20.35 7.18 13.60
N GLN A 4 -20.40 7.31 14.90
CA GLN A 4 -19.30 6.93 15.79
C GLN A 4 -19.08 5.43 15.77
N GLN A 5 -20.13 4.63 15.71
CA GLN A 5 -20.03 3.17 15.61
C GLN A 5 -19.40 2.77 14.27
N ILE A 6 -19.81 3.40 13.19
CA ILE A 6 -19.24 3.16 11.86
C ILE A 6 -17.74 3.52 11.85
N ASN A 7 -17.39 4.65 12.44
CA ASN A 7 -15.98 5.08 12.52
C ASN A 7 -15.14 4.08 13.31
N ARG A 8 -15.66 3.54 14.39
CA ARG A 8 -14.98 2.50 15.17
C ARG A 8 -14.75 1.23 14.36
N LEU A 9 -15.77 0.81 13.61
CA LEU A 9 -15.67 -0.38 12.75
C LEU A 9 -14.64 -0.15 11.65
N GLN A 10 -14.67 0.99 11.00
CA GLN A 10 -13.70 1.33 9.96
C GLN A 10 -12.28 1.33 10.51
N ARG A 11 -12.08 1.90 11.69
CA ARG A 11 -10.77 1.88 12.35
C ARG A 11 -10.33 0.46 12.69
N SER A 12 -11.25 -0.37 13.19
CA SER A 12 -10.94 -1.76 13.52
C SER A 12 -10.53 -2.55 12.28
N VAL A 13 -11.21 -2.34 11.16
CA VAL A 13 -10.87 -2.98 9.89
C VAL A 13 -9.47 -2.54 9.43
N ARG A 14 -9.20 -1.24 9.47
CA ARG A 14 -7.88 -0.71 9.08
C ARG A 14 -6.76 -1.30 9.92
N LEU A 15 -6.93 -1.31 11.24
CA LEU A 15 -5.92 -1.84 12.16
C LEU A 15 -5.73 -3.34 11.98
N ALA A 16 -6.80 -4.09 11.73
CA ALA A 16 -6.73 -5.53 11.48
C ALA A 16 -5.96 -5.84 10.20
N ILE A 17 -6.22 -5.09 9.14
CA ILE A 17 -5.51 -5.25 7.86
C ILE A 17 -4.03 -4.93 8.04
N GLU A 18 -3.72 -3.82 8.70
CA GLU A 18 -2.33 -3.42 8.96
C GLU A 18 -1.58 -4.47 9.79
N ALA A 19 -2.23 -5.02 10.82
CA ALA A 19 -1.66 -6.06 11.65
C ALA A 19 -1.40 -7.35 10.86
N GLU A 20 -2.30 -7.72 9.97
CA GLU A 20 -2.12 -8.89 9.12
C GLU A 20 -0.91 -8.70 8.19
N PHE A 21 -0.79 -7.55 7.55
CA PHE A 21 0.35 -7.24 6.69
C PHE A 21 1.66 -7.21 7.46
N ALA A 22 1.64 -6.79 8.72
CA ALA A 22 2.84 -6.77 9.55
C ALA A 22 3.46 -8.17 9.69
N GLY A 23 2.63 -9.20 9.71
CA GLY A 23 3.11 -10.59 9.75
C GLY A 23 3.79 -11.04 8.46
N TRP A 24 3.57 -10.33 7.35
CA TRP A 24 4.17 -10.65 6.05
C TRP A 24 5.43 -9.83 5.76
N SER A 25 5.67 -8.77 6.50
CA SER A 25 6.83 -7.89 6.30
C SER A 25 8.13 -8.66 6.48
N GLY A 26 9.12 -8.34 5.67
CA GLY A 26 10.42 -8.99 5.69
C GLY A 26 10.50 -10.29 4.89
N GLN A 27 9.40 -10.74 4.28
CA GLN A 27 9.37 -11.97 3.50
C GLN A 27 9.64 -11.71 2.01
N ASN A 28 10.27 -12.69 1.37
CA ASN A 28 10.35 -12.81 -0.07
C ASN A 28 9.60 -14.09 -0.46
N TYR A 29 8.70 -14.00 -1.43
CA TYR A 29 7.79 -15.10 -1.77
C TYR A 29 8.35 -16.03 -2.83
N GLY A 30 9.64 -15.91 -3.15
CA GLY A 30 10.41 -16.90 -3.88
C GLY A 30 10.58 -16.64 -5.37
N SER A 31 9.82 -15.72 -5.95
CA SER A 31 9.97 -15.37 -7.37
C SER A 31 9.41 -13.97 -7.64
N LEU A 32 9.82 -13.40 -8.77
CA LEU A 32 9.25 -12.11 -9.22
C LEU A 32 7.75 -12.20 -9.35
N GLN A 33 7.22 -13.26 -9.96
CA GLN A 33 5.77 -13.41 -10.15
C GLN A 33 5.05 -13.51 -8.81
N ALA A 34 5.56 -14.31 -7.88
CA ALA A 34 4.93 -14.45 -6.56
C ALA A 34 4.94 -13.12 -5.80
N ASN A 35 6.04 -12.38 -5.86
CA ASN A 35 6.14 -11.07 -5.21
C ASN A 35 5.21 -10.04 -5.86
N GLN A 36 5.07 -10.07 -7.17
CA GLN A 36 4.10 -9.22 -7.89
C GLN A 36 2.67 -9.56 -7.51
N ASP A 37 2.36 -10.84 -7.37
CA ASP A 37 1.02 -11.29 -6.97
C ASP A 37 0.69 -10.83 -5.55
N VAL A 38 1.64 -10.92 -4.63
CA VAL A 38 1.45 -10.44 -3.26
C VAL A 38 1.24 -8.93 -3.23
N ALA A 39 2.05 -8.17 -3.96
CA ALA A 39 1.90 -6.72 -4.04
C ALA A 39 0.52 -6.34 -4.60
N ARG A 40 0.07 -7.03 -5.63
CA ARG A 40 -1.25 -6.80 -6.24
C ARG A 40 -2.37 -7.14 -5.26
N MET A 41 -2.27 -8.26 -4.55
CA MET A 41 -3.27 -8.66 -3.56
C MET A 41 -3.37 -7.63 -2.43
N ILE A 42 -2.24 -7.16 -1.92
CA ILE A 42 -2.21 -6.14 -0.88
C ILE A 42 -2.90 -4.87 -1.37
N GLN A 43 -2.56 -4.43 -2.58
CA GLN A 43 -3.13 -3.21 -3.15
C GLN A 43 -4.64 -3.35 -3.37
N GLN A 44 -5.09 -4.49 -3.88
CA GLN A 44 -6.53 -4.76 -4.06
C GLN A 44 -7.26 -4.78 -2.73
N THR A 45 -6.66 -5.32 -1.68
CA THR A 45 -7.26 -5.37 -0.35
C THR A 45 -7.46 -3.97 0.21
N VAL A 46 -6.45 -3.12 0.18
CA VAL A 46 -6.60 -1.76 0.71
C VAL A 46 -7.58 -0.94 -0.14
N ASP A 47 -7.51 -1.06 -1.46
CA ASP A 47 -8.43 -0.34 -2.35
C ASP A 47 -9.88 -0.78 -2.12
N GLY A 48 -10.11 -2.07 -1.92
CA GLY A 48 -11.43 -2.62 -1.70
C GLY A 48 -12.08 -2.23 -0.37
N HIS A 49 -11.30 -1.71 0.56
CA HIS A 49 -11.78 -1.31 1.89
C HIS A 49 -11.71 0.20 2.13
N GLY A 50 -11.55 0.98 1.07
CA GLY A 50 -11.46 2.45 1.20
C GLY A 50 -10.18 2.91 1.90
N LEU A 51 -9.13 2.13 1.78
CA LEU A 51 -7.83 2.38 2.41
C LEU A 51 -6.77 2.61 1.34
N ARG A 52 -5.62 3.09 1.78
CA ARG A 52 -4.45 3.20 0.91
C ARG A 52 -3.18 3.05 1.72
N LEU A 53 -2.08 2.80 1.03
CA LEU A 53 -0.78 2.72 1.64
C LEU A 53 -0.12 4.10 1.62
N ARG A 54 0.74 4.31 2.61
CA ARG A 54 1.55 5.52 2.71
C ARG A 54 3.02 5.13 2.57
N CYS A 55 3.75 5.85 1.72
CA CYS A 55 5.18 5.64 1.56
C CYS A 55 5.90 5.98 2.88
N PRO A 56 6.71 5.05 3.44
CA PRO A 56 7.41 5.30 4.69
C PRO A 56 8.52 6.34 4.58
N GLU A 57 9.02 6.61 3.38
CA GLU A 57 10.12 7.55 3.17
C GLU A 57 9.65 8.99 3.07
N CYS A 58 8.48 9.23 2.47
CA CYS A 58 8.02 10.60 2.22
C CYS A 58 6.62 10.89 2.77
N GLY A 59 5.90 9.87 3.22
CA GLY A 59 4.56 10.02 3.79
C GLY A 59 3.45 10.23 2.77
N HIS A 60 3.74 10.29 1.48
CA HIS A 60 2.72 10.42 0.44
C HIS A 60 1.98 9.10 0.23
N PRO A 61 0.72 9.17 -0.19
CA PRO A 61 0.02 7.97 -0.64
C PRO A 61 0.77 7.32 -1.79
N ALA A 62 0.83 5.99 -1.78
CA ALA A 62 1.60 5.27 -2.77
C ALA A 62 0.98 3.92 -3.09
N ILE A 63 1.30 3.40 -4.27
CA ILE A 63 0.90 2.08 -4.71
C ILE A 63 2.09 1.14 -4.54
N LEU A 64 1.87 0.02 -3.88
CA LEU A 64 2.89 -1.01 -3.74
C LEU A 64 3.01 -1.80 -5.03
N ARG A 65 4.23 -1.93 -5.53
CA ARG A 65 4.53 -2.74 -6.70
C ARG A 65 5.78 -3.58 -6.44
N CYS A 66 5.91 -4.67 -7.17
CA CYS A 66 7.17 -5.39 -7.27
C CYS A 66 7.66 -5.27 -8.70
N SER A 67 8.79 -4.62 -8.89
CA SER A 67 9.35 -4.34 -10.21
C SER A 67 10.57 -5.22 -10.49
N SER A 68 10.68 -5.67 -11.73
CA SER A 68 11.89 -6.35 -12.16
C SER A 68 13.08 -5.38 -12.13
N ARG A 69 14.23 -5.92 -11.78
CA ARG A 69 15.47 -5.15 -11.76
C ARG A 69 16.63 -6.04 -12.17
N PRO A 70 17.55 -5.58 -13.05
CA PRO A 70 18.73 -6.34 -13.43
C PRO A 70 19.53 -6.78 -12.20
N GLY A 71 19.93 -8.05 -12.16
CA GLY A 71 20.70 -8.62 -11.05
C GLY A 71 19.88 -8.98 -9.82
N VAL A 72 18.57 -8.75 -9.83
CA VAL A 72 17.67 -9.12 -8.72
C VAL A 72 16.53 -9.98 -9.28
N PRO A 73 16.71 -11.31 -9.33
CA PRO A 73 15.76 -12.21 -10.01
C PRO A 73 14.34 -12.12 -9.48
N ASP A 74 14.18 -11.89 -8.18
CA ASP A 74 12.86 -11.85 -7.53
C ASP A 74 12.23 -10.46 -7.55
N GLY A 75 12.91 -9.49 -8.17
CA GLY A 75 12.45 -8.12 -8.24
C GLY A 75 12.62 -7.36 -6.92
N VAL A 76 12.16 -6.13 -6.91
CA VAL A 76 12.22 -5.26 -5.74
C VAL A 76 10.85 -4.66 -5.46
N PHE A 77 10.50 -4.55 -4.19
CA PHE A 77 9.29 -3.86 -3.77
C PHE A 77 9.52 -2.36 -3.75
N VAL A 78 8.64 -1.63 -4.39
CA VAL A 78 8.72 -0.18 -4.49
C VAL A 78 7.36 0.44 -4.18
N PHE A 79 7.39 1.66 -3.70
CA PHE A 79 6.21 2.50 -3.55
C PHE A 79 6.17 3.49 -4.73
N ASP A 80 5.16 3.31 -5.56
CA ASP A 80 4.94 4.12 -6.77
C ASP A 80 3.97 5.25 -6.43
N HIS A 81 4.38 6.48 -6.62
CA HIS A 81 3.55 7.64 -6.34
C HIS A 81 3.98 8.84 -7.20
N THR A 82 3.11 9.84 -7.22
CA THR A 82 3.40 11.10 -7.92
C THR A 82 3.58 12.19 -6.87
N ILE A 83 4.73 12.85 -6.93
CA ILE A 83 5.07 13.96 -6.04
C ILE A 83 5.37 15.16 -6.90
N GLN A 84 4.63 16.26 -6.70
CA GLN A 84 4.79 17.50 -7.46
C GLN A 84 4.79 17.26 -8.98
N GLY A 85 3.86 16.42 -9.44
CA GLY A 85 3.71 16.10 -10.86
C GLY A 85 4.73 15.12 -11.40
N ARG A 86 5.64 14.61 -10.57
CA ARG A 86 6.65 13.64 -10.99
C ARG A 86 6.36 12.28 -10.43
N ARG A 87 6.37 11.29 -11.30
CA ARG A 87 6.28 9.90 -10.86
C ARG A 87 7.57 9.52 -10.13
N THR A 88 7.40 9.04 -8.91
CA THR A 88 8.51 8.78 -8.00
C THR A 88 8.39 7.37 -7.42
N PHE A 89 9.51 6.68 -7.29
CA PHE A 89 9.56 5.34 -6.70
C PHE A 89 10.48 5.38 -5.49
N HIS A 90 9.99 4.92 -4.36
CA HIS A 90 10.78 4.73 -3.16
C HIS A 90 10.81 3.25 -2.77
N GLY A 91 11.79 2.85 -1.99
CA GLY A 91 12.02 1.47 -1.63
C GLY A 91 13.08 0.84 -2.52
N GLY A 92 13.00 -0.47 -2.71
CA GLY A 92 13.93 -1.20 -3.57
C GLY A 92 14.54 -2.42 -2.91
N GLY A 93 13.95 -2.87 -1.82
CA GLY A 93 14.33 -4.14 -1.18
C GLY A 93 13.65 -5.33 -1.83
N SER A 94 14.27 -6.50 -1.73
CA SER A 94 13.73 -7.74 -2.25
C SER A 94 12.74 -8.43 -1.30
N THR A 95 12.52 -7.85 -0.14
CA THR A 95 11.54 -8.34 0.85
C THR A 95 10.42 -7.34 1.02
N LEU A 96 9.25 -7.84 1.42
CA LEU A 96 8.09 -6.99 1.62
C LEU A 96 8.38 -5.96 2.72
N PRO A 97 8.20 -4.66 2.43
CA PRO A 97 8.44 -3.63 3.45
C PRO A 97 7.33 -3.60 4.51
N VAL A 98 7.58 -2.88 5.58
CA VAL A 98 6.52 -2.55 6.54
C VAL A 98 5.51 -1.64 5.85
N LEU A 99 4.24 -1.98 5.97
CA LEU A 99 3.17 -1.26 5.28
C LEU A 99 2.39 -0.41 6.28
N ARG A 100 2.23 0.86 5.95
CA ARG A 100 1.35 1.77 6.68
C ARG A 100 0.04 1.90 5.93
N VAL A 101 -1.05 1.56 6.61
CA VAL A 101 -2.39 1.59 6.04
C VAL A 101 -3.14 2.78 6.62
N VAL A 102 -3.64 3.64 5.75
CA VAL A 102 -4.39 4.82 6.15
C VAL A 102 -5.72 4.87 5.41
N SER A 103 -6.67 5.58 5.97
CA SER A 103 -7.96 5.78 5.34
C SER A 103 -7.81 6.69 4.13
N LYS A 104 -8.47 6.33 3.03
CA LYS A 104 -8.64 7.24 1.91
C LYS A 104 -9.51 8.41 2.36
N PRO A 105 -9.12 9.66 2.05
CA PRO A 105 -10.02 10.78 2.31
C PRO A 105 -11.27 10.64 1.45
N PRO A 106 -12.41 11.21 1.90
CA PRO A 106 -13.61 11.24 1.07
C PRO A 106 -13.29 11.86 -0.28
N ARG A 107 -13.87 11.28 -1.33
CA ARG A 107 -13.73 11.83 -2.68
C ARG A 107 -14.36 13.21 -2.70
N GLN A 108 -13.54 14.23 -2.89
CA GLN A 108 -14.04 15.57 -3.06
C GLN A 108 -14.73 15.68 -4.42
N ARG A 109 -15.97 16.11 -4.41
CA ARG A 109 -16.59 16.59 -5.63
C ARG A 109 -15.78 17.81 -6.10
N LYS A 110 -15.40 17.81 -7.35
CA LYS A 110 -14.94 19.04 -7.95
C LYS A 110 -16.06 20.06 -7.75
N ALA A 111 -15.78 21.09 -6.93
CA ALA A 111 -16.72 22.16 -6.71
C ALA A 111 -17.13 22.71 -8.07
N ASP A 112 -18.27 22.31 -8.53
CA ASP A 112 -18.99 22.90 -9.66
C ASP A 112 -18.09 23.55 -10.71
N ALA A 113 -17.07 22.80 -11.00
CA ALA A 113 -16.22 23.25 -12.09
C ALA A 113 -17.05 23.32 -13.34
#